data_7e16ae9331579623f427284b393c79fc
#
_entry.id   7e16ae9331579623f427284b393c79fc
#
_cell.length_a   1.000
_cell.length_b   1.000
_cell.length_c   1.000
_cell.angle_alpha   90.00
_cell.angle_beta   90.00
_cell.angle_gamma   90.00
#
_symmetry.space_group_name_H-M   'P 1'
#
loop_
_entity.id
_entity.type
_entity.pdbx_description
1 polymer ?
#
loop_
_entity_poly.entity_id
_entity_poly.type
_entity_poly.pdbx_seq_one_letter_code
_entity_poly.pdbx_strand_id
1 'polypeptide(L)'
;MKKEHFLQSEGFKTVAASVLSILIGLAVGSIVILIVGLTSPNLSLSSAWDGIRIVFGGLFSTGRDASGTLMWGFNPTNIGNMLFRAAPLIMTGLSVGMAYKTGLFNIGAPGQYLIGTLVSLSIALGLPSETMSTTLIWLLAFLGGTLAGAIWGAIPGLFKALLNINEVLACIMTNWIAANLVTWLFDISNFKNVTESTKTGYIYKTTYNGVATAKMGLDKLFPNSQVNGGILIAIVFAIAVYVMMSKTTFGYQLKACGSNRHAARYAGIADKRNIVISMAIAGGLSAAGASLYYLSGNTEFFWSTYQSLPAIGFNGIPVAMLASCNPIGIIFTALFMSMLDISGLQLTNLTAYNEYITNVIIAVIVYLSAFSLVIKMWIGRLGKKKDDGADANAEPAPAAASAPAGAQAETEKGGDAK
;
A
#
# COMPACT_ATOMS: atom_id res chain seq x y z
N MET A 1 -36.18 -5.25 -12.12
CA MET A 1 -34.71 -5.14 -11.92
C MET A 1 -34.07 -6.24 -12.75
N LYS A 2 -33.47 -5.93 -13.92
CA LYS A 2 -32.67 -6.86 -14.71
C LYS A 2 -31.47 -7.28 -13.83
N LYS A 3 -31.26 -8.57 -13.61
CA LYS A 3 -30.03 -9.10 -13.02
C LYS A 3 -28.90 -8.66 -13.93
N GLU A 4 -28.11 -7.66 -13.49
CA GLU A 4 -26.86 -7.36 -14.18
C GLU A 4 -26.05 -8.66 -14.24
N HIS A 5 -25.61 -9.05 -15.43
CA HIS A 5 -24.72 -10.18 -15.58
C HIS A 5 -23.53 -9.95 -14.66
N PHE A 6 -23.17 -10.92 -13.81
CA PHE A 6 -22.03 -10.84 -12.86
C PHE A 6 -20.77 -10.24 -13.49
N LEU A 7 -20.53 -10.56 -14.77
CA LEU A 7 -19.40 -10.04 -15.59
C LEU A 7 -19.49 -8.54 -15.90
N GLN A 8 -20.67 -7.93 -15.77
CA GLN A 8 -20.88 -6.49 -16.03
C GLN A 8 -20.81 -5.66 -14.74
N SER A 9 -20.76 -6.31 -13.57
CA SER A 9 -20.67 -5.60 -12.31
C SER A 9 -19.35 -4.78 -12.23
N GLU A 10 -19.45 -3.57 -11.73
CA GLU A 10 -18.29 -2.66 -11.57
C GLU A 10 -17.18 -3.27 -10.70
N GLY A 11 -17.56 -4.07 -9.70
CA GLY A 11 -16.62 -4.80 -8.86
C GLY A 11 -15.83 -5.85 -9.65
N PHE A 12 -16.49 -6.66 -10.47
CA PHE A 12 -15.83 -7.64 -11.30
C PHE A 12 -14.86 -7.00 -12.31
N LYS A 13 -15.30 -5.96 -13.02
CA LYS A 13 -14.45 -5.24 -13.98
C LYS A 13 -13.18 -4.67 -13.30
N THR A 14 -13.32 -4.16 -12.08
CA THR A 14 -12.17 -3.62 -11.33
C THR A 14 -11.18 -4.71 -10.95
N VAL A 15 -11.66 -5.84 -10.40
CA VAL A 15 -10.81 -6.99 -10.05
C VAL A 15 -10.17 -7.58 -11.31
N ALA A 16 -10.94 -7.78 -12.39
CA ALA A 16 -10.43 -8.30 -13.65
C ALA A 16 -9.35 -7.40 -14.26
N ALA A 17 -9.52 -6.07 -14.21
CA ALA A 17 -8.51 -5.14 -14.69
C ALA A 17 -7.21 -5.22 -13.87
N SER A 18 -7.31 -5.33 -12.54
CA SER A 18 -6.14 -5.49 -11.67
C SER A 18 -5.40 -6.82 -11.94
N VAL A 19 -6.14 -7.92 -12.04
CA VAL A 19 -5.56 -9.24 -12.36
C VAL A 19 -4.89 -9.23 -13.73
N LEU A 20 -5.52 -8.63 -14.74
CA LEU A 20 -4.93 -8.51 -16.07
C LEU A 20 -3.65 -7.68 -16.06
N SER A 21 -3.61 -6.58 -15.32
CA SER A 21 -2.41 -5.76 -15.12
C SER A 21 -1.26 -6.56 -14.51
N ILE A 22 -1.56 -7.40 -13.50
CA ILE A 22 -0.59 -8.31 -12.88
C ILE A 22 -0.06 -9.32 -13.91
N LEU A 23 -0.93 -9.97 -14.66
CA LEU A 23 -0.54 -10.98 -15.65
C LEU A 23 0.34 -10.39 -16.77
N ILE A 24 -0.02 -9.21 -17.27
CA ILE A 24 0.79 -8.52 -18.27
C ILE A 24 2.15 -8.13 -17.67
N GLY A 25 2.18 -7.63 -16.43
CA GLY A 25 3.41 -7.28 -15.73
C GLY A 25 4.33 -8.48 -15.52
N LEU A 26 3.79 -9.63 -15.12
CA LEU A 26 4.54 -10.88 -15.00
C LEU A 26 5.06 -11.39 -16.36
N ALA A 27 4.28 -11.24 -17.42
CA ALA A 27 4.72 -11.59 -18.78
C ALA A 27 5.88 -10.70 -19.24
N VAL A 28 5.78 -9.38 -19.05
CA VAL A 28 6.88 -8.46 -19.34
C VAL A 28 8.10 -8.76 -18.47
N GLY A 29 7.91 -9.04 -17.19
CA GLY A 29 8.98 -9.46 -16.28
C GLY A 29 9.68 -10.73 -16.76
N SER A 30 8.92 -11.72 -17.25
CA SER A 30 9.48 -12.94 -17.84
C SER A 30 10.33 -12.64 -19.09
N ILE A 31 9.89 -11.72 -19.91
CA ILE A 31 10.68 -11.26 -21.08
C ILE A 31 11.99 -10.58 -20.62
N VAL A 32 11.95 -9.76 -19.58
CA VAL A 32 13.16 -9.13 -19.01
C VAL A 32 14.14 -10.20 -18.51
N ILE A 33 13.66 -11.24 -17.79
CA ILE A 33 14.51 -12.36 -17.35
C ILE A 33 15.15 -13.08 -18.52
N LEU A 34 14.40 -13.32 -19.61
CA LEU A 34 14.92 -13.95 -20.82
C LEU A 34 16.00 -13.08 -21.49
N ILE A 35 15.75 -11.78 -21.63
CA ILE A 35 16.73 -10.85 -22.24
C ILE A 35 18.01 -10.85 -21.40
N VAL A 36 17.92 -10.70 -20.08
CA VAL A 36 19.09 -10.71 -19.19
C VAL A 36 19.80 -12.05 -19.23
N GLY A 37 19.07 -13.17 -19.28
CA GLY A 37 19.63 -14.51 -19.39
C GLY A 37 20.39 -14.76 -20.70
N LEU A 38 19.95 -14.12 -21.79
CA LEU A 38 20.61 -14.23 -23.10
C LEU A 38 21.79 -13.27 -23.29
N THR A 39 21.78 -12.13 -22.58
CA THR A 39 22.80 -11.08 -22.73
C THR A 39 23.93 -11.19 -21.71
N SER A 40 23.70 -11.83 -20.58
CA SER A 40 24.70 -11.97 -19.51
C SER A 40 25.59 -13.18 -19.73
N PRO A 41 26.93 -13.04 -19.72
CA PRO A 41 27.85 -14.15 -19.98
C PRO A 41 27.83 -15.26 -18.93
N ASN A 42 27.33 -14.94 -17.73
CA ASN A 42 27.26 -15.88 -16.59
C ASN A 42 25.89 -16.60 -16.47
N LEU A 43 24.98 -16.35 -17.39
CA LEU A 43 23.63 -16.93 -17.39
C LEU A 43 23.41 -17.77 -18.64
N SER A 44 22.53 -18.75 -18.53
CA SER A 44 22.13 -19.64 -19.63
C SER A 44 20.62 -19.60 -19.82
N LEU A 45 20.14 -20.10 -20.95
CA LEU A 45 18.72 -20.21 -21.24
C LEU A 45 17.99 -21.09 -20.18
N SER A 46 18.66 -22.12 -19.67
CA SER A 46 18.12 -22.93 -18.58
C SER A 46 18.01 -22.13 -17.28
N SER A 47 18.99 -21.27 -16.97
CA SER A 47 18.91 -20.36 -15.83
C SER A 47 17.78 -19.33 -15.99
N ALA A 48 17.52 -18.87 -17.21
CA ALA A 48 16.40 -17.97 -17.48
C ALA A 48 15.05 -18.66 -17.27
N TRP A 49 14.93 -19.90 -17.68
CA TRP A 49 13.72 -20.69 -17.46
C TRP A 49 13.49 -20.93 -15.95
N ASP A 50 14.55 -21.30 -15.20
CA ASP A 50 14.50 -21.41 -13.75
C ASP A 50 14.09 -20.10 -13.09
N GLY A 51 14.65 -18.97 -13.55
CA GLY A 51 14.29 -17.65 -13.07
C GLY A 51 12.81 -17.34 -13.22
N ILE A 52 12.23 -17.63 -14.40
CA ILE A 52 10.79 -17.46 -14.62
C ILE A 52 9.98 -18.33 -13.67
N ARG A 53 10.33 -19.62 -13.54
CA ARG A 53 9.64 -20.53 -12.61
C ARG A 53 9.68 -20.03 -11.17
N ILE A 54 10.81 -19.46 -10.73
CA ILE A 54 10.97 -18.93 -9.38
C ILE A 54 10.10 -17.66 -9.19
N VAL A 55 10.00 -16.78 -10.17
CA VAL A 55 9.13 -15.58 -10.05
C VAL A 55 7.67 -15.98 -9.84
N PHE A 56 7.18 -17.00 -10.53
CA PHE A 56 5.80 -17.47 -10.38
C PHE A 56 5.59 -18.37 -9.15
N GLY A 57 6.57 -19.17 -8.79
CA GLY A 57 6.43 -20.24 -7.80
C GLY A 57 7.40 -20.19 -6.64
N GLY A 58 8.25 -19.15 -6.51
CA GLY A 58 9.34 -19.11 -5.51
C GLY A 58 8.86 -19.24 -4.06
N LEU A 59 7.60 -18.91 -3.79
CA LEU A 59 6.97 -19.17 -2.50
C LEU A 59 6.98 -20.66 -2.12
N PHE A 60 6.90 -21.55 -3.11
CA PHE A 60 6.87 -23.01 -2.97
C PHE A 60 8.22 -23.65 -3.31
N SER A 61 9.27 -22.88 -3.54
CA SER A 61 10.60 -23.39 -3.76
C SER A 61 11.20 -23.92 -2.45
N THR A 62 11.69 -25.17 -2.47
CA THR A 62 12.35 -25.81 -1.34
C THR A 62 13.87 -25.95 -1.52
N GLY A 63 14.42 -25.41 -2.61
CA GLY A 63 15.85 -25.45 -2.92
C GLY A 63 16.18 -26.13 -4.23
N ARG A 64 17.43 -26.65 -4.33
CA ARG A 64 17.88 -27.47 -5.44
C ARG A 64 18.32 -28.85 -4.92
N ASP A 65 18.09 -29.86 -5.70
CA ASP A 65 18.61 -31.20 -5.43
C ASP A 65 20.12 -31.31 -5.77
N ALA A 66 20.71 -32.51 -5.53
CA ALA A 66 22.10 -32.75 -5.83
C ALA A 66 22.43 -32.68 -7.35
N SER A 67 21.44 -32.79 -8.22
CA SER A 67 21.57 -32.62 -9.67
C SER A 67 21.47 -31.17 -10.12
N GLY A 68 21.16 -30.24 -9.21
CA GLY A 68 20.96 -28.83 -9.48
C GLY A 68 19.54 -28.48 -9.98
N THR A 69 18.59 -29.45 -9.96
CA THR A 69 17.21 -29.25 -10.37
C THR A 69 16.40 -28.56 -9.26
N LEU A 70 15.54 -27.59 -9.61
CA LEU A 70 14.67 -26.92 -8.66
C LEU A 70 13.66 -27.89 -8.05
N MET A 71 13.61 -27.92 -6.73
CA MET A 71 12.61 -28.65 -5.97
C MET A 71 11.45 -27.76 -5.56
N TRP A 72 10.23 -28.30 -5.64
CA TRP A 72 8.99 -27.63 -5.33
C TRP A 72 8.20 -28.38 -4.27
N GLY A 73 7.67 -27.66 -3.31
CA GLY A 73 6.88 -28.24 -2.24
C GLY A 73 6.29 -27.15 -1.33
N PHE A 74 5.56 -27.57 -0.34
CA PHE A 74 5.07 -26.65 0.69
C PHE A 74 6.26 -26.14 1.51
N ASN A 75 6.51 -24.82 1.46
CA ASN A 75 7.59 -24.17 2.19
C ASN A 75 7.00 -23.23 3.25
N PRO A 76 6.85 -23.70 4.49
CA PRO A 76 6.26 -22.90 5.56
C PRO A 76 7.10 -21.67 5.91
N THR A 77 8.44 -21.75 5.77
CA THR A 77 9.34 -20.63 6.02
C THR A 77 9.07 -19.47 5.03
N ASN A 78 9.00 -19.76 3.74
CA ASN A 78 8.72 -18.74 2.72
C ASN A 78 7.33 -18.14 2.89
N ILE A 79 6.32 -18.97 3.18
CA ILE A 79 4.95 -18.49 3.41
C ILE A 79 4.90 -17.61 4.66
N GLY A 80 5.53 -18.02 5.76
CA GLY A 80 5.58 -17.21 6.97
C GLY A 80 6.32 -15.89 6.76
N ASN A 81 7.43 -15.89 6.03
CA ASN A 81 8.16 -14.67 5.69
C ASN A 81 7.35 -13.73 4.77
N MET A 82 6.57 -14.29 3.84
CA MET A 82 5.61 -13.52 3.05
C MET A 82 4.58 -12.82 3.94
N LEU A 83 3.99 -13.55 4.89
CA LEU A 83 3.01 -12.98 5.84
C LEU A 83 3.63 -11.89 6.71
N PHE A 84 4.87 -12.07 7.16
CA PHE A 84 5.59 -11.05 7.92
C PHE A 84 5.78 -9.75 7.12
N ARG A 85 6.24 -9.87 5.86
CA ARG A 85 6.46 -8.71 4.97
C ARG A 85 5.15 -8.06 4.52
N ALA A 86 4.06 -8.83 4.43
CA ALA A 86 2.75 -8.30 4.05
C ALA A 86 2.16 -7.34 5.10
N ALA A 87 2.42 -7.54 6.39
CA ALA A 87 1.84 -6.72 7.45
C ALA A 87 2.14 -5.22 7.29
N PRO A 88 3.39 -4.76 7.19
CA PRO A 88 3.68 -3.34 6.98
C PRO A 88 3.20 -2.83 5.61
N LEU A 89 3.17 -3.68 4.56
CA LEU A 89 2.65 -3.31 3.25
C LEU A 89 1.14 -3.11 3.25
N ILE A 90 0.38 -3.90 4.01
CA ILE A 90 -1.06 -3.66 4.22
C ILE A 90 -1.25 -2.28 4.86
N MET A 91 -0.50 -1.99 5.91
CA MET A 91 -0.65 -0.74 6.67
C MET A 91 -0.30 0.50 5.84
N THR A 92 0.82 0.46 5.10
CA THR A 92 1.20 1.56 4.18
C THR A 92 0.23 1.67 3.00
N GLY A 93 -0.25 0.55 2.47
CA GLY A 93 -1.30 0.51 1.45
C GLY A 93 -2.61 1.14 1.92
N LEU A 94 -3.05 0.83 3.16
CA LEU A 94 -4.22 1.47 3.78
C LEU A 94 -4.02 2.98 3.96
N SER A 95 -2.82 3.39 4.37
CA SER A 95 -2.44 4.81 4.51
C SER A 95 -2.65 5.57 3.20
N VAL A 96 -2.07 5.08 2.11
CA VAL A 96 -2.20 5.70 0.78
C VAL A 96 -3.63 5.59 0.25
N GLY A 97 -4.24 4.40 0.34
CA GLY A 97 -5.59 4.14 -0.19
C GLY A 97 -6.67 4.99 0.48
N MET A 98 -6.56 5.21 1.80
CA MET A 98 -7.48 6.07 2.53
C MET A 98 -7.32 7.54 2.13
N ALA A 99 -6.10 8.06 2.08
CA ALA A 99 -5.84 9.43 1.64
C ALA A 99 -6.37 9.66 0.21
N TYR A 100 -6.14 8.71 -0.70
CA TYR A 100 -6.62 8.79 -2.08
C TYR A 100 -8.14 8.87 -2.19
N LYS A 101 -8.89 8.09 -1.39
CA LYS A 101 -10.36 8.15 -1.35
C LYS A 101 -10.89 9.50 -0.83
N THR A 102 -10.07 10.29 -0.19
CA THR A 102 -10.39 11.65 0.29
C THR A 102 -9.87 12.75 -0.63
N GLY A 103 -9.41 12.38 -1.84
CA GLY A 103 -8.90 13.30 -2.85
C GLY A 103 -7.51 13.84 -2.53
N LEU A 104 -6.74 13.14 -1.70
CA LEU A 104 -5.37 13.49 -1.31
C LEU A 104 -4.40 12.39 -1.71
N PHE A 105 -3.16 12.76 -1.96
CA PHE A 105 -2.11 11.79 -2.29
C PHE A 105 -1.04 11.77 -1.20
N ASN A 106 -1.06 10.72 -0.36
CA ASN A 106 -0.10 10.57 0.73
C ASN A 106 1.24 9.95 0.25
N ILE A 107 2.06 10.75 -0.42
CA ILE A 107 3.45 10.38 -0.71
C ILE A 107 4.37 10.56 0.53
N GLY A 108 3.82 11.08 1.63
CA GLY A 108 4.51 11.26 2.92
C GLY A 108 4.65 9.98 3.75
N ALA A 109 4.09 8.87 3.29
CA ALA A 109 4.11 7.60 4.02
C ALA A 109 5.52 7.16 4.48
N PRO A 110 6.60 7.30 3.69
CA PRO A 110 7.96 6.95 4.15
C PRO A 110 8.44 7.77 5.36
N GLY A 111 8.20 9.08 5.37
CA GLY A 111 8.57 9.93 6.51
C GLY A 111 7.73 9.64 7.75
N GLN A 112 6.42 9.42 7.58
CA GLN A 112 5.51 9.00 8.64
C GLN A 112 5.93 7.63 9.23
N TYR A 113 6.37 6.71 8.37
CA TYR A 113 6.94 5.42 8.73
C TYR A 113 8.20 5.59 9.60
N LEU A 114 9.14 6.46 9.19
CA LEU A 114 10.37 6.74 9.94
C LEU A 114 10.08 7.34 11.32
N ILE A 115 9.17 8.30 11.42
CA ILE A 115 8.77 8.88 12.71
C ILE A 115 8.12 7.83 13.61
N GLY A 116 7.29 6.96 13.05
CA GLY A 116 6.74 5.80 13.76
C GLY A 116 7.83 4.87 14.28
N THR A 117 8.84 4.56 13.46
CA THR A 117 10.01 3.76 13.86
C THR A 117 10.77 4.41 15.01
N LEU A 118 11.05 5.70 14.89
CA LEU A 118 11.78 6.44 15.94
C LEU A 118 11.06 6.33 17.29
N VAL A 119 9.78 6.69 17.32
CA VAL A 119 9.05 6.77 18.60
C VAL A 119 8.78 5.38 19.16
N SER A 120 8.40 4.41 18.33
CA SER A 120 8.14 3.05 18.80
C SER A 120 9.39 2.38 19.37
N LEU A 121 10.53 2.48 18.70
CA LEU A 121 11.80 1.94 19.19
C LEU A 121 12.30 2.69 20.42
N SER A 122 12.18 4.03 20.46
CA SER A 122 12.58 4.82 21.63
C SER A 122 11.79 4.42 22.88
N ILE A 123 10.49 4.18 22.76
CA ILE A 123 9.66 3.69 23.87
C ILE A 123 10.04 2.26 24.25
N ALA A 124 10.20 1.37 23.27
CA ALA A 124 10.53 -0.04 23.52
C ALA A 124 11.90 -0.24 24.19
N LEU A 125 12.88 0.59 23.84
CA LEU A 125 14.25 0.53 24.37
C LEU A 125 14.45 1.39 25.63
N GLY A 126 13.62 2.44 25.80
CA GLY A 126 13.76 3.39 26.92
C GLY A 126 12.98 3.00 28.17
N LEU A 127 11.94 2.18 28.06
CA LEU A 127 11.16 1.77 29.24
C LEU A 127 11.77 0.54 29.93
N PRO A 128 11.79 0.51 31.29
CA PRO A 128 12.40 -0.57 32.06
C PRO A 128 11.54 -1.84 32.02
N SER A 129 11.99 -2.87 31.35
CA SER A 129 11.32 -4.17 31.27
C SER A 129 11.41 -4.98 32.59
N GLU A 130 12.26 -4.57 33.52
CA GLU A 130 12.38 -5.18 34.83
C GLU A 130 11.16 -4.87 35.72
N THR A 131 10.58 -3.69 35.58
CA THR A 131 9.45 -3.22 36.39
C THR A 131 8.12 -3.21 35.63
N MET A 132 8.15 -3.23 34.28
CA MET A 132 6.96 -3.17 33.45
C MET A 132 6.85 -4.43 32.59
N SER A 133 5.61 -4.89 32.40
CA SER A 133 5.32 -5.98 31.49
C SER A 133 5.76 -5.65 30.05
N THR A 134 6.47 -6.56 29.39
CA THR A 134 6.89 -6.41 27.99
C THR A 134 5.72 -6.20 27.04
N THR A 135 4.56 -6.79 27.32
CA THR A 135 3.32 -6.56 26.56
C THR A 135 2.82 -5.12 26.71
N LEU A 136 2.89 -4.55 27.93
CA LEU A 136 2.49 -3.16 28.15
C LEU A 136 3.45 -2.21 27.44
N ILE A 137 4.76 -2.46 27.52
CA ILE A 137 5.77 -1.66 26.79
C ILE A 137 5.53 -1.73 25.28
N TRP A 138 5.26 -2.93 24.76
CA TRP A 138 4.91 -3.12 23.34
C TRP A 138 3.67 -2.30 22.95
N LEU A 139 2.60 -2.36 23.75
CA LEU A 139 1.38 -1.60 23.49
C LEU A 139 1.63 -0.09 23.48
N LEU A 140 2.39 0.42 24.47
CA LEU A 140 2.75 1.83 24.54
C LEU A 140 3.64 2.24 23.35
N ALA A 141 4.58 1.40 22.95
CA ALA A 141 5.46 1.63 21.80
C ALA A 141 4.65 1.65 20.49
N PHE A 142 3.74 0.69 20.31
CA PHE A 142 2.86 0.63 19.14
C PHE A 142 1.93 1.85 19.03
N LEU A 143 1.25 2.19 20.13
CA LEU A 143 0.34 3.34 20.16
C LEU A 143 1.09 4.66 20.06
N GLY A 144 2.23 4.79 20.75
CA GLY A 144 3.08 5.98 20.68
C GLY A 144 3.63 6.22 19.28
N GLY A 145 4.14 5.18 18.62
CA GLY A 145 4.59 5.24 17.22
C GLY A 145 3.46 5.62 16.27
N THR A 146 2.29 4.99 16.42
CA THR A 146 1.09 5.29 15.63
C THR A 146 0.65 6.75 15.79
N LEU A 147 0.60 7.24 17.02
CA LEU A 147 0.22 8.63 17.31
C LEU A 147 1.23 9.63 16.75
N ALA A 148 2.52 9.35 16.90
CA ALA A 148 3.58 10.20 16.35
C ALA A 148 3.47 10.31 14.81
N GLY A 149 3.24 9.20 14.12
CA GLY A 149 2.98 9.22 12.69
C GLY A 149 1.70 9.94 12.30
N ALA A 150 0.66 9.87 13.13
CA ALA A 150 -0.58 10.62 12.91
C ALA A 150 -0.35 12.14 13.02
N ILE A 151 0.38 12.56 14.03
CA ILE A 151 0.77 13.99 14.21
C ILE A 151 1.63 14.44 13.02
N TRP A 152 2.62 13.64 12.62
CA TRP A 152 3.48 13.95 11.48
C TRP A 152 2.69 14.03 10.16
N GLY A 153 1.77 13.12 9.94
CA GLY A 153 0.88 13.14 8.77
C GLY A 153 -0.12 14.31 8.76
N ALA A 154 -0.50 14.82 9.94
CA ALA A 154 -1.33 16.01 10.04
C ALA A 154 -0.65 17.28 9.49
N ILE A 155 0.69 17.37 9.51
CA ILE A 155 1.44 18.56 9.07
C ILE A 155 1.15 18.90 7.60
N PRO A 156 1.38 18.00 6.61
CA PRO A 156 1.02 18.29 5.22
C PRO A 156 -0.50 18.49 5.04
N GLY A 157 -1.32 17.82 5.87
CA GLY A 157 -2.77 18.03 5.90
C GLY A 157 -3.15 19.46 6.31
N LEU A 158 -2.48 20.02 7.32
CA LEU A 158 -2.67 21.41 7.76
C LEU A 158 -2.22 22.40 6.68
N PHE A 159 -1.09 22.18 6.05
CA PHE A 159 -0.62 23.03 4.95
C PHE A 159 -1.61 23.04 3.79
N LYS A 160 -2.17 21.88 3.44
CA LYS A 160 -3.24 21.79 2.43
C LYS A 160 -4.51 22.50 2.85
N ALA A 161 -4.98 22.27 4.07
CA ALA A 161 -6.27 22.75 4.55
C ALA A 161 -6.29 24.27 4.81
N LEU A 162 -5.20 24.83 5.35
CA LEU A 162 -5.12 26.22 5.78
C LEU A 162 -4.48 27.13 4.74
N LEU A 163 -3.39 26.68 4.12
CA LEU A 163 -2.57 27.47 3.19
C LEU A 163 -2.77 27.08 1.73
N ASN A 164 -3.58 26.05 1.47
CA ASN A 164 -3.80 25.49 0.12
C ASN A 164 -2.51 25.07 -0.61
N ILE A 165 -1.45 24.73 0.15
CA ILE A 165 -0.19 24.21 -0.40
C ILE A 165 -0.46 22.82 -0.98
N ASN A 166 0.25 22.47 -2.07
CA ASN A 166 0.16 21.14 -2.66
C ASN A 166 0.65 20.09 -1.65
N GLU A 167 -0.23 19.13 -1.33
CA GLU A 167 0.05 18.07 -0.35
C GLU A 167 1.22 17.17 -0.74
N VAL A 168 1.44 16.94 -2.04
CA VAL A 168 2.55 16.13 -2.55
C VAL A 168 3.87 16.81 -2.24
N LEU A 169 3.98 18.12 -2.52
CA LEU A 169 5.18 18.90 -2.21
C LEU A 169 5.46 18.93 -0.70
N ALA A 170 4.43 19.19 0.10
CA ALA A 170 4.54 19.20 1.56
C ALA A 170 4.98 17.83 2.10
N CYS A 171 4.44 16.73 1.57
CA CYS A 171 4.82 15.38 1.93
C CYS A 171 6.28 15.06 1.58
N ILE A 172 6.76 15.46 0.39
CA ILE A 172 8.15 15.24 -0.01
C ILE A 172 9.10 15.98 0.96
N MET A 173 8.79 17.23 1.31
CA MET A 173 9.60 17.99 2.25
C MET A 173 9.62 17.36 3.65
N THR A 174 8.45 16.97 4.16
CA THR A 174 8.36 16.32 5.49
C THR A 174 9.02 14.95 5.52
N ASN A 175 9.10 14.21 4.40
CA ASN A 175 9.86 12.95 4.31
C ASN A 175 11.34 13.17 4.60
N TRP A 176 11.97 14.15 3.96
CA TRP A 176 13.40 14.44 4.16
C TRP A 176 13.69 15.04 5.53
N ILE A 177 12.78 15.85 6.07
CA ILE A 177 12.88 16.33 7.44
C ILE A 177 12.83 15.15 8.41
N ALA A 178 11.90 14.20 8.22
CA ALA A 178 11.80 12.98 9.01
C ALA A 178 13.09 12.14 8.94
N ALA A 179 13.63 11.93 7.74
CA ALA A 179 14.85 11.15 7.55
C ALA A 179 16.05 11.73 8.34
N ASN A 180 16.27 13.03 8.23
CA ASN A 180 17.36 13.70 8.94
C ASN A 180 17.10 13.76 10.46
N LEU A 181 15.87 14.02 10.88
CA LEU A 181 15.49 14.06 12.30
C LEU A 181 15.71 12.69 12.97
N VAL A 182 15.28 11.62 12.32
CA VAL A 182 15.41 10.25 12.83
C VAL A 182 16.88 9.85 12.92
N THR A 183 17.67 10.14 11.88
CA THR A 183 19.12 9.90 11.88
C THR A 183 19.80 10.65 13.03
N TRP A 184 19.52 11.94 13.17
CA TRP A 184 20.11 12.77 14.22
C TRP A 184 19.75 12.28 15.63
N LEU A 185 18.45 11.98 15.87
CA LEU A 185 17.99 11.54 17.20
C LEU A 185 18.55 10.18 17.59
N PHE A 186 18.62 9.22 16.67
CA PHE A 186 19.27 7.94 16.97
C PHE A 186 20.77 8.09 17.15
N ASP A 187 21.42 8.98 16.40
CA ASP A 187 22.85 9.19 16.50
C ASP A 187 23.29 9.79 17.84
N ILE A 188 22.46 10.62 18.49
CA ILE A 188 22.73 11.14 19.83
C ILE A 188 22.18 10.25 20.96
N SER A 189 21.37 9.22 20.63
CA SER A 189 20.73 8.36 21.62
C SER A 189 21.66 7.28 22.18
N ASN A 190 21.29 6.73 23.34
CA ASN A 190 21.95 5.58 23.96
C ASN A 190 21.40 4.23 23.44
N PHE A 191 20.54 4.26 22.40
CA PHE A 191 19.90 3.05 21.85
C PHE A 191 20.72 2.34 20.77
N LYS A 192 21.97 2.78 20.59
CA LYS A 192 22.91 2.21 19.62
C LYS A 192 23.35 0.80 20.02
N ASN A 193 23.60 -0.01 19.00
CA ASN A 193 24.27 -1.27 19.20
C ASN A 193 25.74 -1.06 19.57
N VAL A 194 26.27 -1.85 20.51
CA VAL A 194 27.66 -1.71 20.99
C VAL A 194 28.69 -2.07 19.92
N THR A 195 28.37 -3.07 19.08
CA THR A 195 29.29 -3.53 18.05
C THR A 195 29.22 -2.74 16.75
N GLU A 196 28.06 -2.16 16.45
CA GLU A 196 27.83 -1.42 15.22
C GLU A 196 26.96 -0.20 15.50
N SER A 197 27.59 0.95 15.61
CA SER A 197 26.94 2.21 16.05
C SER A 197 25.95 2.81 15.05
N THR A 198 25.75 2.19 13.88
CA THR A 198 24.81 2.63 12.83
C THR A 198 23.46 1.95 12.88
N LYS A 199 23.25 1.07 13.85
CA LYS A 199 21.97 0.37 14.08
C LYS A 199 21.54 0.41 15.54
N THR A 200 20.25 0.13 15.77
CA THR A 200 19.72 0.01 17.14
C THR A 200 20.21 -1.26 17.82
N GLY A 201 20.30 -1.24 19.14
CA GLY A 201 20.57 -2.43 19.96
C GLY A 201 19.31 -3.25 20.25
N TYR A 202 18.33 -3.28 19.34
CA TYR A 202 17.04 -3.92 19.59
C TYR A 202 17.13 -5.45 19.59
N ILE A 203 17.83 -6.05 18.63
CA ILE A 203 17.99 -7.52 18.56
C ILE A 203 19.29 -7.98 19.22
N TYR A 204 20.40 -7.35 18.88
CA TYR A 204 21.75 -7.73 19.30
C TYR A 204 22.17 -7.19 20.66
N LYS A 205 21.26 -6.95 21.51
CA LYS A 205 21.38 -6.89 22.97
C LYS A 205 22.56 -6.15 23.58
N THR A 206 22.43 -4.92 23.68
CA THR A 206 22.82 -4.30 24.94
C THR A 206 21.61 -3.68 25.63
N THR A 207 20.54 -3.48 24.86
CA THR A 207 19.31 -2.79 25.32
C THR A 207 18.02 -3.59 25.04
N TYR A 208 18.09 -4.71 24.32
CA TYR A 208 16.91 -5.55 24.05
C TYR A 208 16.35 -6.16 25.32
N ASN A 209 15.11 -5.86 25.61
CA ASN A 209 14.40 -6.24 26.82
C ASN A 209 13.29 -7.26 26.58
N GLY A 210 13.27 -7.93 25.42
CA GLY A 210 12.27 -8.94 25.06
C GLY A 210 10.92 -8.38 24.60
N VAL A 211 10.83 -7.06 24.37
CA VAL A 211 9.61 -6.43 23.87
C VAL A 211 9.44 -6.77 22.39
N ALA A 212 8.50 -7.65 22.05
CA ALA A 212 8.24 -8.07 20.68
C ALA A 212 6.76 -8.34 20.45
N THR A 213 6.35 -8.22 19.18
CA THR A 213 5.00 -8.58 18.75
C THR A 213 4.75 -10.07 19.00
N ALA A 214 3.68 -10.39 19.72
CA ALA A 214 3.34 -11.77 20.05
C ALA A 214 3.16 -12.61 18.78
N LYS A 215 3.66 -13.85 18.81
CA LYS A 215 3.59 -14.76 17.64
C LYS A 215 2.21 -15.34 17.40
N MET A 216 1.33 -15.34 18.43
CA MET A 216 -0.07 -15.81 18.37
C MET A 216 -0.24 -17.22 17.78
N GLY A 217 0.76 -18.10 17.96
CA GLY A 217 0.75 -19.48 17.46
C GLY A 217 1.09 -19.65 15.98
N LEU A 218 1.34 -18.57 15.25
CA LEU A 218 1.70 -18.63 13.82
C LEU A 218 3.09 -19.27 13.60
N ASP A 219 3.98 -19.18 14.57
CA ASP A 219 5.29 -19.83 14.56
C ASP A 219 5.21 -21.36 14.53
N LYS A 220 4.14 -21.95 15.07
CA LYS A 220 3.89 -23.39 14.99
C LYS A 220 3.40 -23.81 13.61
N LEU A 221 2.61 -22.96 12.95
CA LEU A 221 2.12 -23.20 11.58
C LEU A 221 3.20 -22.97 10.52
N PHE A 222 4.08 -22.00 10.77
CA PHE A 222 5.15 -21.59 9.84
C PHE A 222 6.50 -21.60 10.58
N PRO A 223 7.07 -22.78 10.85
CA PRO A 223 8.33 -22.90 11.58
C PRO A 223 9.49 -22.26 10.80
N ASN A 224 10.50 -21.79 11.53
CA ASN A 224 11.71 -21.14 11.00
C ASN A 224 11.42 -19.85 10.18
N SER A 225 10.25 -19.25 10.34
CA SER A 225 9.87 -17.99 9.69
C SER A 225 9.87 -16.81 10.66
N GLN A 226 9.86 -15.61 10.10
CA GLN A 226 9.76 -14.36 10.85
C GLN A 226 8.32 -13.98 11.21
N VAL A 227 7.32 -14.82 10.90
CA VAL A 227 5.90 -14.51 11.09
C VAL A 227 5.57 -14.25 12.57
N ASN A 228 4.73 -13.26 12.79
CA ASN A 228 4.17 -12.90 14.09
C ASN A 228 2.72 -12.42 13.95
N GLY A 229 2.08 -12.11 15.06
CA GLY A 229 0.69 -11.62 15.09
C GLY A 229 0.46 -10.27 14.39
N GLY A 230 1.51 -9.60 13.92
CA GLY A 230 1.40 -8.33 13.19
C GLY A 230 0.53 -8.42 11.95
N ILE A 231 0.53 -9.58 11.26
CA ILE A 231 -0.35 -9.79 10.10
C ILE A 231 -1.83 -9.78 10.50
N LEU A 232 -2.18 -10.38 11.64
CA LEU A 232 -3.56 -10.38 12.14
C LEU A 232 -4.00 -8.97 12.52
N ILE A 233 -3.11 -8.21 13.18
CA ILE A 233 -3.34 -6.81 13.52
C ILE A 233 -3.56 -5.98 12.24
N ALA A 234 -2.73 -6.14 11.21
CA ALA A 234 -2.88 -5.44 9.94
C ALA A 234 -4.20 -5.76 9.24
N ILE A 235 -4.65 -7.03 9.27
CA ILE A 235 -5.97 -7.44 8.74
C ILE A 235 -7.10 -6.76 9.53
N VAL A 236 -7.01 -6.72 10.86
CA VAL A 236 -8.00 -6.01 11.70
C VAL A 236 -8.07 -4.53 11.34
N PHE A 237 -6.93 -3.86 11.14
CA PHE A 237 -6.90 -2.48 10.67
C PHE A 237 -7.53 -2.32 9.28
N ALA A 238 -7.29 -3.25 8.35
CA ALA A 238 -7.91 -3.21 7.03
C ALA A 238 -9.44 -3.32 7.11
N ILE A 239 -9.95 -4.21 7.96
CA ILE A 239 -11.39 -4.34 8.22
C ILE A 239 -11.94 -3.07 8.88
N ALA A 240 -11.23 -2.52 9.87
CA ALA A 240 -11.65 -1.29 10.57
C ALA A 240 -11.72 -0.10 9.59
N VAL A 241 -10.71 0.08 8.73
CA VAL A 241 -10.70 1.12 7.69
C VAL A 241 -11.84 0.88 6.68
N TYR A 242 -12.09 -0.38 6.29
CA TYR A 242 -13.21 -0.70 5.41
C TYR A 242 -14.55 -0.32 6.03
N VAL A 243 -14.80 -0.69 7.29
CA VAL A 243 -16.02 -0.33 8.02
C VAL A 243 -16.14 1.19 8.16
N MET A 244 -15.07 1.84 8.59
CA MET A 244 -15.01 3.30 8.71
C MET A 244 -15.38 3.99 7.39
N MET A 245 -14.74 3.60 6.29
CA MET A 245 -14.94 4.25 4.97
C MET A 245 -16.29 3.89 4.34
N SER A 246 -16.85 2.70 4.60
CA SER A 246 -18.03 2.20 3.88
C SER A 246 -19.31 2.28 4.69
N LYS A 247 -19.24 2.30 6.01
CA LYS A 247 -20.40 2.13 6.90
C LYS A 247 -20.61 3.30 7.88
N THR A 248 -19.73 4.32 7.86
CA THR A 248 -19.87 5.47 8.79
C THR A 248 -20.13 6.78 8.03
N THR A 249 -20.79 7.72 8.75
CA THR A 249 -21.01 9.09 8.25
C THR A 249 -19.70 9.82 8.02
N PHE A 250 -18.68 9.55 8.85
CA PHE A 250 -17.34 10.11 8.68
C PHE A 250 -16.71 9.66 7.36
N GLY A 251 -16.72 8.36 7.05
CA GLY A 251 -16.22 7.84 5.78
C GLY A 251 -16.98 8.39 4.57
N TYR A 252 -18.28 8.64 4.71
CA TYR A 252 -19.06 9.33 3.68
C TYR A 252 -18.56 10.76 3.45
N GLN A 253 -18.35 11.54 4.53
CA GLN A 253 -17.84 12.92 4.44
C GLN A 253 -16.46 12.96 3.79
N LEU A 254 -15.55 12.02 4.12
CA LEU A 254 -14.23 11.92 3.51
C LEU A 254 -14.34 11.69 1.99
N LYS A 255 -15.16 10.74 1.56
CA LYS A 255 -15.38 10.46 0.13
C LYS A 255 -16.05 11.62 -0.60
N ALA A 256 -17.00 12.30 0.03
CA ALA A 256 -17.63 13.48 -0.53
C ALA A 256 -16.61 14.62 -0.77
N CYS A 257 -15.71 14.87 0.20
CA CYS A 257 -14.60 15.82 0.04
C CYS A 257 -13.66 15.41 -1.12
N GLY A 258 -13.39 14.11 -1.28
CA GLY A 258 -12.54 13.60 -2.35
C GLY A 258 -13.17 13.67 -3.73
N SER A 259 -14.50 13.54 -3.82
CA SER A 259 -15.24 13.61 -5.08
C SER A 259 -15.38 15.04 -5.58
N ASN A 260 -15.87 15.95 -4.73
CA ASN A 260 -15.98 17.37 -5.03
C ASN A 260 -15.95 18.19 -3.74
N ARG A 261 -14.82 18.83 -3.46
CA ARG A 261 -14.60 19.63 -2.26
C ARG A 261 -15.56 20.81 -2.11
N HIS A 262 -15.87 21.47 -3.22
CA HIS A 262 -16.79 22.63 -3.20
C HIS A 262 -18.21 22.19 -2.90
N ALA A 263 -18.70 21.15 -3.57
CA ALA A 263 -20.03 20.59 -3.31
C ALA A 263 -20.16 20.08 -1.87
N ALA A 264 -19.11 19.40 -1.33
CA ALA A 264 -19.08 18.95 0.06
C ALA A 264 -19.23 20.11 1.05
N ARG A 265 -18.56 21.25 0.79
CA ARG A 265 -18.67 22.46 1.61
C ARG A 265 -20.09 23.06 1.56
N TYR A 266 -20.71 23.12 0.39
CA TYR A 266 -22.10 23.60 0.26
C TYR A 266 -23.09 22.68 1.00
N ALA A 267 -22.78 21.39 1.10
CA ALA A 267 -23.56 20.44 1.88
C ALA A 267 -23.26 20.50 3.41
N GLY A 268 -22.51 21.51 3.88
CA GLY A 268 -22.19 21.68 5.30
C GLY A 268 -21.07 20.78 5.84
N ILE A 269 -20.32 20.08 4.98
CA ILE A 269 -19.21 19.22 5.41
C ILE A 269 -17.98 20.10 5.67
N ALA A 270 -17.32 19.89 6.82
CA ALA A 270 -16.12 20.61 7.23
C ALA A 270 -14.89 20.08 6.47
N ASP A 271 -14.72 20.52 5.20
CA ASP A 271 -13.68 20.05 4.29
C ASP A 271 -12.26 20.18 4.86
N LYS A 272 -11.92 21.33 5.48
CA LYS A 272 -10.59 21.57 6.06
C LYS A 272 -10.25 20.56 7.17
N ARG A 273 -11.20 20.31 8.09
CA ARG A 273 -11.04 19.35 9.16
C ARG A 273 -10.86 17.93 8.61
N ASN A 274 -11.66 17.57 7.61
CA ASN A 274 -11.61 16.23 7.01
C ASN A 274 -10.28 15.98 6.28
N ILE A 275 -9.70 16.99 5.61
CA ILE A 275 -8.36 16.91 5.00
C ILE A 275 -7.30 16.61 6.07
N VAL A 276 -7.27 17.38 7.18
CA VAL A 276 -6.28 17.18 8.24
C VAL A 276 -6.41 15.81 8.89
N ILE A 277 -7.64 15.43 9.27
CA ILE A 277 -7.89 14.13 9.91
C ILE A 277 -7.55 12.97 8.98
N SER A 278 -7.89 13.07 7.68
CA SER A 278 -7.53 12.05 6.69
C SER A 278 -6.02 11.83 6.62
N MET A 279 -5.24 12.91 6.53
CA MET A 279 -3.78 12.83 6.51
C MET A 279 -3.19 12.34 7.83
N ALA A 280 -3.81 12.72 8.96
CA ALA A 280 -3.42 12.23 10.28
C ALA A 280 -3.65 10.70 10.39
N ILE A 281 -4.82 10.20 10.02
CA ILE A 281 -5.09 8.76 10.04
C ILE A 281 -4.16 8.02 9.06
N ALA A 282 -3.95 8.55 7.86
CA ALA A 282 -3.01 7.99 6.90
C ALA A 282 -1.60 7.89 7.49
N GLY A 283 -1.11 8.95 8.16
CA GLY A 283 0.17 8.95 8.84
C GLY A 283 0.24 7.93 9.98
N GLY A 284 -0.81 7.83 10.79
CA GLY A 284 -0.90 6.83 11.85
C GLY A 284 -0.87 5.40 11.32
N LEU A 285 -1.57 5.11 10.22
CA LEU A 285 -1.53 3.79 9.58
C LEU A 285 -0.13 3.44 9.06
N SER A 286 0.57 4.38 8.41
CA SER A 286 1.95 4.16 7.96
C SER A 286 2.89 3.88 9.12
N ALA A 287 2.81 4.66 10.19
CA ALA A 287 3.62 4.50 11.39
C ALA A 287 3.30 3.22 12.18
N ALA A 288 2.03 2.81 12.22
CA ALA A 288 1.64 1.52 12.79
C ALA A 288 2.29 0.36 12.02
N GLY A 289 2.39 0.47 10.67
CA GLY A 289 3.13 -0.50 9.85
C GLY A 289 4.60 -0.58 10.23
N ALA A 290 5.25 0.57 10.50
CA ALA A 290 6.62 0.63 10.99
C ALA A 290 6.78 -0.05 12.35
N SER A 291 5.86 0.23 13.27
CA SER A 291 5.86 -0.39 14.60
C SER A 291 5.70 -1.91 14.53
N LEU A 292 4.80 -2.42 13.67
CA LEU A 292 4.64 -3.88 13.46
C LEU A 292 5.90 -4.52 12.88
N TYR A 293 6.64 -3.82 12.02
CA TYR A 293 7.86 -4.33 11.40
C TYR A 293 9.04 -4.32 12.36
N TYR A 294 9.31 -3.20 13.01
CA TYR A 294 10.49 -3.04 13.87
C TYR A 294 10.30 -3.58 15.30
N LEU A 295 9.07 -3.63 15.82
CA LEU A 295 8.79 -4.33 17.08
C LEU A 295 8.54 -5.83 16.90
N SER A 296 9.04 -6.43 15.83
CA SER A 296 8.85 -7.87 15.54
C SER A 296 9.76 -8.79 16.36
N GLY A 297 10.87 -8.28 16.89
CA GLY A 297 11.93 -9.10 17.47
C GLY A 297 12.87 -9.73 16.44
N ASN A 298 12.68 -9.43 15.15
CA ASN A 298 13.44 -10.06 14.05
C ASN A 298 14.22 -9.04 13.20
N THR A 299 13.99 -7.74 13.40
CA THR A 299 14.52 -6.71 12.49
C THR A 299 15.17 -5.58 13.28
N GLU A 300 16.39 -5.23 12.91
CA GLU A 300 17.08 -4.04 13.40
C GLU A 300 16.79 -2.84 12.53
N PHE A 301 16.78 -1.65 13.11
CA PHE A 301 16.75 -0.42 12.36
C PHE A 301 18.16 0.10 12.17
N PHE A 302 18.54 0.28 10.90
CA PHE A 302 19.81 0.86 10.49
C PHE A 302 19.61 2.32 10.10
N TRP A 303 20.49 3.20 10.54
CA TRP A 303 20.54 4.57 10.07
C TRP A 303 21.94 4.91 9.56
N SER A 304 22.03 5.89 8.70
CA SER A 304 23.28 6.41 8.17
C SER A 304 23.25 7.93 8.20
N THR A 305 24.40 8.58 7.99
CA THR A 305 24.51 10.06 7.98
C THR A 305 23.48 10.69 7.02
N TYR A 306 23.15 9.98 5.92
CA TYR A 306 22.07 10.36 5.01
C TYR A 306 21.07 9.21 4.95
N GLN A 307 20.09 9.23 5.84
CA GLN A 307 19.07 8.19 5.86
C GLN A 307 18.30 8.18 4.55
N SER A 308 18.29 7.03 3.86
CA SER A 308 17.43 6.82 2.72
C SER A 308 15.99 6.62 3.17
N LEU A 309 15.03 7.08 2.36
CA LEU A 309 13.63 6.86 2.66
C LEU A 309 13.27 5.37 2.52
N PRO A 310 12.53 4.78 3.47
CA PRO A 310 12.22 3.35 3.45
C PRO A 310 11.33 2.99 2.27
N ALA A 311 11.75 2.01 1.47
CA ALA A 311 11.01 1.53 0.30
C ALA A 311 9.60 1.03 0.66
N ILE A 312 9.40 0.44 1.84
CA ILE A 312 8.09 -0.04 2.32
C ILE A 312 7.05 1.09 2.35
N GLY A 313 7.45 2.32 2.70
CA GLY A 313 6.56 3.48 2.67
C GLY A 313 6.07 3.82 1.26
N PHE A 314 6.94 3.72 0.26
CA PHE A 314 6.58 3.93 -1.14
C PHE A 314 5.82 2.73 -1.73
N ASN A 315 6.17 1.52 -1.35
CA ASN A 315 5.51 0.29 -1.83
C ASN A 315 4.03 0.20 -1.42
N GLY A 316 3.59 0.99 -0.45
CA GLY A 316 2.17 1.19 -0.15
C GLY A 316 1.38 1.81 -1.31
N ILE A 317 2.02 2.62 -2.16
CA ILE A 317 1.36 3.27 -3.32
C ILE A 317 0.88 2.23 -4.33
N PRO A 318 1.77 1.37 -4.91
CA PRO A 318 1.33 0.33 -5.83
C PRO A 318 0.32 -0.65 -5.20
N VAL A 319 0.51 -1.03 -3.95
CA VAL A 319 -0.43 -1.90 -3.23
C VAL A 319 -1.84 -1.29 -3.20
N ALA A 320 -1.95 0.00 -2.88
CA ALA A 320 -3.23 0.71 -2.86
C ALA A 320 -3.83 0.85 -4.27
N MET A 321 -3.02 1.23 -5.27
CA MET A 321 -3.47 1.45 -6.65
C MET A 321 -3.96 0.14 -7.27
N LEU A 322 -3.21 -0.95 -7.11
CA LEU A 322 -3.58 -2.27 -7.61
C LEU A 322 -4.88 -2.79 -6.99
N ALA A 323 -5.14 -2.44 -5.73
CA ALA A 323 -6.40 -2.71 -5.04
C ALA A 323 -7.52 -1.71 -5.38
N SER A 324 -7.30 -0.74 -6.28
CA SER A 324 -8.21 0.39 -6.53
C SER A 324 -8.63 1.11 -5.23
N CYS A 325 -7.69 1.20 -4.30
CA CYS A 325 -7.87 1.79 -2.96
C CYS A 325 -9.03 1.16 -2.16
N ASN A 326 -9.32 -0.12 -2.37
CA ASN A 326 -10.27 -0.89 -1.56
C ASN A 326 -9.52 -1.51 -0.38
N PRO A 327 -9.89 -1.22 0.89
CA PRO A 327 -9.15 -1.71 2.05
C PRO A 327 -9.05 -3.24 2.14
N ILE A 328 -10.08 -3.96 1.74
CA ILE A 328 -10.04 -5.44 1.70
C ILE A 328 -9.16 -5.92 0.54
N GLY A 329 -9.25 -5.26 -0.63
CA GLY A 329 -8.38 -5.55 -1.78
C GLY A 329 -6.90 -5.34 -1.46
N ILE A 330 -6.56 -4.37 -0.62
CA ILE A 330 -5.19 -4.06 -0.16
C ILE A 330 -4.55 -5.27 0.54
N ILE A 331 -5.31 -6.07 1.29
CA ILE A 331 -4.79 -7.30 1.91
C ILE A 331 -4.23 -8.24 0.83
N PHE A 332 -5.01 -8.50 -0.23
CA PHE A 332 -4.60 -9.43 -1.29
C PHE A 332 -3.45 -8.88 -2.14
N THR A 333 -3.47 -7.58 -2.45
CA THR A 333 -2.39 -6.96 -3.22
C THR A 333 -1.09 -6.87 -2.43
N ALA A 334 -1.15 -6.64 -1.11
CA ALA A 334 0.03 -6.67 -0.24
C ALA A 334 0.61 -8.08 -0.12
N LEU A 335 -0.23 -9.12 0.02
CA LEU A 335 0.21 -10.51 0.01
C LEU A 335 0.88 -10.86 -1.32
N PHE A 336 0.30 -10.45 -2.45
CA PHE A 336 0.88 -10.66 -3.77
C PHE A 336 2.25 -9.96 -3.92
N MET A 337 2.36 -8.70 -3.51
CA MET A 337 3.63 -7.97 -3.56
C MET A 337 4.69 -8.61 -2.66
N SER A 338 4.29 -9.04 -1.46
CA SER A 338 5.20 -9.77 -0.55
C SER A 338 5.61 -11.15 -1.10
N MET A 339 4.73 -11.81 -1.86
CA MET A 339 5.07 -13.04 -2.58
C MET A 339 6.17 -12.77 -3.61
N LEU A 340 6.06 -11.69 -4.37
CA LEU A 340 7.11 -11.30 -5.33
C LEU A 340 8.43 -10.97 -4.63
N ASP A 341 8.40 -10.28 -3.48
CA ASP A 341 9.60 -10.01 -2.69
C ASP A 341 10.30 -11.32 -2.25
N ILE A 342 9.53 -12.30 -1.76
CA ILE A 342 10.09 -13.62 -1.39
C ILE A 342 10.61 -14.36 -2.62
N SER A 343 9.89 -14.32 -3.74
CA SER A 343 10.36 -14.91 -5.00
C SER A 343 11.66 -14.26 -5.49
N GLY A 344 11.82 -12.94 -5.29
CA GLY A 344 13.07 -12.24 -5.57
C GLY A 344 14.25 -12.71 -4.73
N LEU A 345 14.04 -12.94 -3.44
CA LEU A 345 15.05 -13.52 -2.57
C LEU A 345 15.42 -14.96 -3.01
N GLN A 346 14.42 -15.76 -3.37
CA GLN A 346 14.68 -17.11 -3.89
C GLN A 346 15.40 -17.07 -5.24
N LEU A 347 15.08 -16.09 -6.10
CA LEU A 347 15.77 -15.89 -7.37
C LEU A 347 17.29 -15.65 -7.13
N THR A 348 17.63 -14.77 -6.21
CA THR A 348 19.02 -14.46 -5.85
C THR A 348 19.72 -15.66 -5.21
N ASN A 349 19.02 -16.39 -4.34
CA ASN A 349 19.61 -17.51 -3.62
C ASN A 349 19.82 -18.77 -4.48
N LEU A 350 18.94 -18.99 -5.47
CA LEU A 350 18.90 -20.24 -6.26
C LEU A 350 19.44 -20.08 -7.68
N THR A 351 19.72 -18.85 -8.12
CA THR A 351 20.22 -18.55 -9.47
C THR A 351 21.31 -17.49 -9.40
N ALA A 352 21.97 -17.22 -10.51
CA ALA A 352 22.93 -16.11 -10.63
C ALA A 352 22.26 -14.77 -10.97
N TYR A 353 20.93 -14.68 -10.90
CA TYR A 353 20.21 -13.41 -11.04
C TYR A 353 20.32 -12.54 -9.80
N ASN A 354 20.31 -11.24 -10.00
CA ASN A 354 20.30 -10.26 -8.91
C ASN A 354 18.84 -9.93 -8.49
N GLU A 355 18.66 -9.57 -7.22
CA GLU A 355 17.35 -9.14 -6.66
C GLU A 355 16.73 -7.95 -7.41
N TYR A 356 17.52 -7.09 -8.02
CA TYR A 356 17.05 -5.93 -8.79
C TYR A 356 16.11 -6.29 -9.95
N ILE A 357 16.22 -7.51 -10.51
CA ILE A 357 15.29 -7.98 -11.54
C ILE A 357 13.86 -8.06 -11.01
N THR A 358 13.67 -8.53 -9.79
CA THR A 358 12.34 -8.56 -9.15
C THR A 358 11.80 -7.15 -8.93
N ASN A 359 12.65 -6.20 -8.55
CA ASN A 359 12.26 -4.80 -8.42
C ASN A 359 11.81 -4.21 -9.76
N VAL A 360 12.45 -4.57 -10.87
CA VAL A 360 12.01 -4.18 -12.22
C VAL A 360 10.65 -4.78 -12.55
N ILE A 361 10.42 -6.06 -12.23
CA ILE A 361 9.13 -6.73 -12.43
C ILE A 361 8.02 -6.01 -11.64
N ILE A 362 8.28 -5.73 -10.36
CA ILE A 362 7.37 -4.99 -9.50
C ILE A 362 7.08 -3.61 -10.09
N ALA A 363 8.10 -2.87 -10.53
CA ALA A 363 7.94 -1.55 -11.15
C ALA A 363 7.08 -1.60 -12.42
N VAL A 364 7.24 -2.61 -13.25
CA VAL A 364 6.42 -2.82 -14.47
C VAL A 364 4.97 -3.13 -14.10
N ILE A 365 4.73 -4.00 -13.11
CA ILE A 365 3.38 -4.30 -12.63
C ILE A 365 2.70 -3.02 -12.11
N VAL A 366 3.42 -2.23 -11.33
CA VAL A 366 2.95 -0.93 -10.82
C VAL A 366 2.60 0.02 -11.95
N TYR A 367 3.48 0.18 -12.92
CA TYR A 367 3.25 1.02 -14.09
C TYR A 367 1.99 0.59 -14.85
N LEU A 368 1.84 -0.70 -15.10
CA LEU A 368 0.67 -1.25 -15.76
C LEU A 368 -0.61 -1.14 -14.93
N SER A 369 -0.52 -1.15 -13.61
CA SER A 369 -1.67 -0.93 -12.73
C SER A 369 -2.29 0.47 -12.89
N ALA A 370 -1.48 1.48 -13.26
CA ALA A 370 -1.98 2.81 -13.59
C ALA A 370 -2.91 2.80 -14.82
N PHE A 371 -2.73 1.85 -15.73
CA PHE A 371 -3.61 1.64 -16.89
C PHE A 371 -4.87 0.79 -16.58
N SER A 372 -5.05 0.35 -15.35
CA SER A 372 -6.20 -0.47 -14.94
C SER A 372 -7.55 0.20 -15.30
N LEU A 373 -7.62 1.53 -15.26
CA LEU A 373 -8.79 2.28 -15.68
C LEU A 373 -9.06 2.12 -17.21
N VAL A 374 -8.02 2.18 -18.02
CA VAL A 374 -8.10 1.99 -19.48
C VAL A 374 -8.51 0.55 -19.79
N ILE A 375 -7.92 -0.41 -19.09
CA ILE A 375 -8.25 -1.84 -19.21
C ILE A 375 -9.72 -2.07 -18.82
N LYS A 376 -10.18 -1.44 -17.73
CA LYS A 376 -11.58 -1.50 -17.28
C LYS A 376 -12.54 -0.95 -18.34
N MET A 377 -12.20 0.18 -18.98
CA MET A 377 -13.00 0.75 -20.08
C MET A 377 -13.03 -0.18 -21.29
N TRP A 378 -11.91 -0.82 -21.62
CA TRP A 378 -11.81 -1.76 -22.73
C TRP A 378 -12.64 -3.02 -22.49
N ILE A 379 -12.56 -3.61 -21.29
CA ILE A 379 -13.42 -4.74 -20.87
C ILE A 379 -14.89 -4.35 -20.93
N GLY A 380 -15.24 -3.13 -20.52
CA GLY A 380 -16.61 -2.61 -20.59
C GLY A 380 -17.15 -2.47 -22.02
N ARG A 381 -16.28 -2.17 -23.00
CA ARG A 381 -16.66 -2.09 -24.42
C ARG A 381 -16.85 -3.47 -25.05
N LEU A 382 -16.06 -4.46 -24.66
CA LEU A 382 -16.21 -5.83 -25.11
C LEU A 382 -17.54 -6.46 -24.67
N GLY A 383 -18.05 -6.10 -23.48
CA GLY A 383 -19.35 -6.52 -22.99
C GLY A 383 -20.54 -5.89 -23.75
N LYS A 384 -20.42 -4.63 -24.18
CA LYS A 384 -21.49 -3.96 -24.94
C LYS A 384 -21.67 -4.48 -26.37
N LYS A 385 -20.60 -4.90 -27.03
CA LYS A 385 -20.67 -5.42 -28.41
C LYS A 385 -21.47 -6.73 -28.54
N LYS A 386 -21.78 -7.42 -27.45
CA LYS A 386 -22.58 -8.62 -27.42
C LYS A 386 -24.08 -8.36 -27.25
N ASP A 387 -24.48 -7.22 -26.67
CA ASP A 387 -25.89 -6.85 -26.49
C ASP A 387 -26.48 -6.13 -27.72
N ASP A 388 -25.68 -5.39 -28.47
CA ASP A 388 -26.15 -4.69 -29.69
C ASP A 388 -26.51 -5.64 -30.85
N GLY A 389 -26.15 -6.91 -30.75
CA GLY A 389 -26.54 -7.95 -31.72
C GLY A 389 -27.90 -8.60 -31.46
N ALA A 390 -28.49 -8.37 -30.27
CA ALA A 390 -29.77 -8.99 -29.89
C ALA A 390 -30.99 -8.04 -30.08
N ASP A 391 -30.79 -6.74 -30.17
CA ASP A 391 -31.85 -5.74 -30.29
C ASP A 391 -32.10 -5.26 -31.75
N ALA A 392 -31.47 -5.85 -32.74
CA ALA A 392 -31.66 -5.48 -34.17
C ALA A 392 -33.04 -5.89 -34.75
N ASN A 393 -33.91 -6.48 -33.92
CA ASN A 393 -35.27 -6.89 -34.35
C ASN A 393 -36.41 -6.26 -33.53
N ALA A 394 -36.21 -5.14 -32.90
CA ALA A 394 -37.27 -4.38 -32.24
C ALA A 394 -37.83 -3.32 -33.23
N GLU A 395 -39.08 -3.48 -33.66
CA GLU A 395 -39.84 -2.51 -34.45
C GLU A 395 -39.87 -1.12 -33.79
N PRO A 396 -39.82 -0.03 -34.58
CA PRO A 396 -39.88 1.31 -34.02
C PRO A 396 -41.29 1.66 -33.52
N ALA A 397 -41.39 2.04 -32.25
CA ALA A 397 -42.62 2.56 -31.66
C ALA A 397 -43.02 3.92 -32.30
N PRO A 398 -44.33 4.18 -32.49
CA PRO A 398 -44.81 5.34 -33.26
C PRO A 398 -44.53 6.66 -32.52
N ALA A 399 -44.16 7.66 -33.31
CA ALA A 399 -43.84 9.02 -32.89
C ALA A 399 -45.06 9.72 -32.20
N ALA A 400 -44.86 10.18 -30.99
CA ALA A 400 -45.81 11.07 -30.32
C ALA A 400 -45.70 12.49 -30.88
N ALA A 401 -46.86 13.05 -31.19
CA ALA A 401 -47.07 14.30 -31.85
C ALA A 401 -46.51 15.52 -31.14
N SER A 402 -45.99 16.42 -31.94
CA SER A 402 -45.57 17.79 -31.60
C SER A 402 -46.72 18.65 -31.08
N ALA A 403 -46.54 19.36 -29.98
CA ALA A 403 -47.38 20.49 -29.58
C ALA A 403 -46.69 21.81 -29.97
N PRO A 404 -47.49 22.88 -30.32
CA PRO A 404 -47.03 24.00 -31.10
C PRO A 404 -46.33 25.12 -30.29
N ALA A 405 -45.42 25.78 -30.99
CA ALA A 405 -44.80 27.02 -30.59
C ALA A 405 -45.80 28.19 -30.68
N GLY A 406 -45.73 29.15 -29.76
CA GLY A 406 -46.33 30.44 -29.94
C GLY A 406 -46.53 31.19 -28.65
N ALA A 407 -45.67 32.19 -28.39
CA ALA A 407 -46.07 33.59 -28.11
C ALA A 407 -44.81 34.45 -27.92
N GLN A 408 -44.86 35.53 -28.66
CA GLN A 408 -43.80 36.51 -28.92
C GLN A 408 -43.59 37.47 -27.74
N ALA A 409 -42.35 37.93 -27.70
CA ALA A 409 -41.82 39.20 -27.27
C ALA A 409 -42.79 40.36 -26.99
N GLU A 410 -42.55 41.13 -25.94
CA GLU A 410 -42.66 42.56 -25.91
C GLU A 410 -41.47 43.22 -25.22
N THR A 411 -40.86 44.08 -25.97
CA THR A 411 -39.83 45.04 -25.59
C THR A 411 -40.46 46.23 -24.90
N GLU A 412 -39.89 46.67 -23.79
CA GLU A 412 -40.03 48.09 -23.41
C GLU A 412 -38.67 48.67 -22.96
N LYS A 413 -38.36 49.75 -23.66
CA LYS A 413 -37.26 50.70 -23.44
C LYS A 413 -37.71 51.82 -22.47
N GLY A 414 -36.72 52.36 -21.83
CA GLY A 414 -36.74 53.71 -21.23
C GLY A 414 -36.49 53.62 -19.71
N GLY A 415 -35.65 54.37 -19.11
CA GLY A 415 -34.93 55.61 -19.46
C GLY A 415 -34.37 56.15 -18.13
N ASP A 416 -33.22 56.65 -18.21
CA ASP A 416 -32.52 57.70 -17.48
C ASP A 416 -32.85 58.13 -16.03
N ALA A 417 -31.75 58.38 -15.32
CA ALA A 417 -31.44 59.47 -14.38
C ALA A 417 -31.74 59.27 -12.88
N LYS A 418 -30.79 59.02 -12.10
CA LYS A 418 -30.01 60.00 -11.28
C LYS A 418 -28.93 59.27 -10.47
#